data_20199cb8836171d14f93d150b42bb4dd
#
_entry.id   20199cb8836171d14f93d150b42bb4dd
#
_cell.length_a   1.000
_cell.length_b   1.000
_cell.length_c   1.000
_cell.angle_alpha   90.00
_cell.angle_beta   90.00
_cell.angle_gamma   90.00
#
_symmetry.space_group_name_H-M   'P 1'
#
loop_
_entity.id
_entity.type
_entity.pdbx_description
1 polymer ?
#
loop_
_entity_poly.entity_id
_entity_poly.type
_entity_poly.pdbx_seq_one_letter_code
_entity_poly.pdbx_strand_id
1 'polypeptide(L)' 'MSQGMIIYAVICVFLGITFMALGDIVLGTIVALCGPLWLAIQVNANQDDEDEEDY' A
#
# COMPACT_ATOMS: atom_id res chain seq x y z
N MET A 1 -1.85 -7.60 11.97
CA MET A 1 -1.27 -6.73 10.98
C MET A 1 -0.06 -6.01 11.50
N SER A 2 0.98 -5.96 10.72
CA SER A 2 2.23 -5.44 11.21
C SER A 2 2.25 -3.92 11.05
N GLN A 3 2.88 -3.26 12.00
CA GLN A 3 2.97 -1.83 11.96
C GLN A 3 3.77 -1.35 10.78
N GLY A 4 4.74 -2.13 10.35
CA GLY A 4 5.55 -1.77 9.21
C GLY A 4 4.74 -1.64 7.94
N MET A 5 3.71 -2.44 7.79
CA MET A 5 2.87 -2.35 6.61
C MET A 5 2.10 -1.05 6.57
N ILE A 6 1.61 -0.60 7.73
CA ILE A 6 0.87 0.64 7.76
C ILE A 6 1.80 1.81 7.45
N ILE A 7 3.00 1.77 8.00
CA ILE A 7 3.97 2.83 7.75
C ILE A 7 4.32 2.87 6.26
N TYR A 8 4.51 1.69 5.66
CA TYR A 8 4.84 1.60 4.26
C TYR A 8 3.74 2.23 3.39
N ALA A 9 2.49 1.92 3.70
CA ALA A 9 1.37 2.47 2.95
C ALA A 9 1.32 3.98 3.07
N VAL A 10 1.54 4.49 4.27
CA VAL A 10 1.52 5.93 4.50
C VAL A 10 2.62 6.61 3.71
N ILE A 11 3.81 6.02 3.72
CA ILE A 11 4.94 6.60 2.98
C ILE A 11 4.63 6.62 1.49
N CYS A 12 4.05 5.55 0.96
CA CYS A 12 3.72 5.50 -0.45
C CYS A 12 2.71 6.57 -0.84
N VAL A 13 1.70 6.77 0.01
CA VAL A 13 0.70 7.79 -0.26
C VAL A 13 1.35 9.17 -0.24
N PHE A 14 2.21 9.41 0.73
CA PHE A 14 2.90 10.69 0.81
C PHE A 14 3.77 10.94 -0.41
N LEU A 15 4.51 9.93 -0.83
CA LEU A 15 5.34 10.08 -2.02
C LEU A 15 4.51 10.36 -3.25
N GLY A 16 3.37 9.69 -3.37
CA GLY A 16 2.48 9.92 -4.50
C GLY A 16 1.99 11.35 -4.53
N ILE A 17 1.56 11.86 -3.37
CA ILE A 17 1.09 13.23 -3.29
C ILE A 17 2.20 14.21 -3.61
N THR A 18 3.41 13.93 -3.14
CA THR A 18 4.55 14.79 -3.41
C THR A 18 4.83 14.85 -4.90
N PHE A 19 4.80 13.71 -5.58
CA PHE A 19 5.01 13.68 -7.01
C PHE A 19 3.95 14.47 -7.74
N MET A 20 2.71 14.38 -7.30
CA MET A 20 1.64 15.14 -7.91
C MET A 20 1.89 16.64 -7.77
N ALA A 21 2.36 17.04 -6.62
CA ALA A 21 2.64 18.45 -6.37
C ALA A 21 3.78 18.95 -7.24
N LEU A 22 4.71 18.09 -7.58
CA LEU A 22 5.83 18.46 -8.44
C LEU A 22 5.44 18.51 -9.91
N GLY A 23 4.27 18.04 -10.24
CA GLY A 23 3.83 18.06 -11.62
C GLY A 23 3.68 16.69 -12.26
N ASP A 24 4.15 15.66 -11.58
CA ASP A 24 4.07 14.29 -12.11
C ASP A 24 2.77 13.66 -11.64
N ILE A 25 1.67 14.13 -12.17
CA ILE A 25 0.38 13.64 -11.74
C ILE A 25 0.22 12.16 -12.06
N VAL A 26 0.65 11.76 -13.23
CA VAL A 26 0.50 10.37 -13.64
C VAL A 26 1.35 9.47 -12.76
N LEU A 27 2.60 9.84 -12.58
CA LEU A 27 3.49 9.04 -11.78
C LEU A 27 3.05 9.03 -10.31
N GLY A 28 2.65 10.18 -9.81
CA GLY A 28 2.18 10.29 -8.44
C GLY A 28 0.97 9.41 -8.20
N THR A 29 0.05 9.41 -9.15
CA THR A 29 -1.14 8.57 -9.03
C THR A 29 -0.78 7.10 -9.01
N ILE A 30 0.13 6.71 -9.90
CA ILE A 30 0.56 5.32 -9.97
C ILE A 30 1.20 4.90 -8.65
N VAL A 31 2.09 5.73 -8.12
CA VAL A 31 2.76 5.40 -6.87
C VAL A 31 1.77 5.35 -5.72
N ALA A 32 0.85 6.31 -5.69
CA ALA A 32 -0.12 6.37 -4.61
C ALA A 32 -1.08 5.19 -4.63
N LEU A 33 -1.36 4.66 -5.81
CA LEU A 33 -2.24 3.52 -5.93
C LEU A 33 -1.50 2.20 -5.79
N CYS A 34 -0.29 2.14 -6.31
CA CYS A 34 0.47 0.91 -6.29
C CYS A 34 0.81 0.45 -4.88
N GLY A 35 1.19 1.38 -4.02
CA GLY A 35 1.59 1.03 -2.68
C GLY A 35 0.49 0.32 -1.91
N PRO A 36 -0.64 0.97 -1.68
CA PRO A 36 -1.71 0.34 -0.94
C PRO A 36 -2.32 -0.84 -1.68
N LEU A 37 -2.30 -0.83 -3.00
CA LEU A 37 -2.83 -1.93 -3.76
C LEU A 37 -1.99 -3.18 -3.54
N TRP A 38 -0.68 -3.04 -3.61
CA TRP A 38 0.21 -4.16 -3.39
C TRP A 38 0.04 -4.71 -1.98
N LEU A 39 -0.14 -3.82 -1.04
CA LEU A 39 -0.34 -4.22 0.33
C LEU A 39 -1.64 -4.98 0.50
N ALA A 40 -2.68 -4.54 -0.18
CA ALA A 40 -3.95 -5.22 -0.13
C ALA A 40 -3.85 -6.65 -0.66
N ILE A 41 -3.08 -6.83 -1.73
CA ILE A 41 -2.89 -8.15 -2.28
C ILE A 41 -2.15 -9.04 -1.30
N GLN A 42 -1.12 -8.49 -0.66
CA GLN A 42 -0.36 -9.26 0.31
C GLN A 42 -1.22 -9.65 1.50
N VAL A 43 -1.99 -8.73 2.00
CA VAL A 43 -2.84 -9.01 3.14
C VAL A 43 -3.88 -10.05 2.78
N ASN A 44 -4.40 -9.96 1.57
CA ASN A 44 -5.39 -10.92 1.13
C ASN A 44 -4.80 -12.33 1.07
N ALA A 45 -3.61 -12.44 0.54
CA ALA A 45 -2.97 -13.73 0.44
C ALA A 45 -2.67 -14.31 1.83
N ASN A 46 -2.21 -13.44 2.71
CA ASN A 46 -1.90 -13.90 4.05
C ASN A 46 -3.14 -14.25 4.83
N GLN A 47 -4.18 -13.48 4.62
CA GLN A 47 -5.40 -13.74 5.29
C GLN A 47 -5.99 -15.09 4.95
N ASP A 48 -5.80 -15.46 3.71
CA ASP A 48 -6.27 -16.74 3.26
C ASP A 48 -5.67 -17.84 4.10
N ASP A 49 -4.39 -17.73 4.37
CA ASP A 49 -3.70 -18.70 5.13
C ASP A 49 -4.07 -18.63 6.58
N GLU A 50 -4.08 -17.47 7.11
CA GLU A 50 -4.35 -17.28 8.50
C GLU A 50 -5.72 -17.64 8.90
N ASP A 51 -6.61 -17.42 7.98
CA ASP A 51 -7.98 -17.60 8.26
C ASP A 51 -8.25 -18.94 8.83
N GLU A 52 -7.68 -19.96 8.27
CA GLU A 52 -7.99 -21.25 8.73
C GLU A 52 -7.26 -21.60 9.98
N GLU A 53 -6.09 -21.13 10.17
CA GLU A 53 -5.42 -21.57 11.32
C GLU A 53 -5.73 -20.73 12.52
N ASP A 54 -6.23 -19.59 12.33
CA ASP A 54 -6.53 -18.75 13.42
C ASP A 54 -7.57 -19.34 14.31
N TYR A 55 -8.44 -20.06 13.79
CA TYR A 55 -9.46 -20.67 14.59
C TYR A 55 -9.56 -22.11 14.35
#